data_b3ac9a7eb99cc55f5a97c1b0586c9cd2
#
_entry.id   b3ac9a7eb99cc55f5a97c1b0586c9cd2
#
_cell.length_a   1.000
_cell.length_b   1.000
_cell.length_c   1.000
_cell.angle_alpha   90.00
_cell.angle_beta   90.00
_cell.angle_gamma   90.00
#
_symmetry.space_group_name_H-M   'P 1'
#
loop_
_entity.id
_entity.type
_entity.pdbx_description
1 polymer ?
#
loop_
_entity_poly.entity_id
_entity_poly.type
_entity_poly.pdbx_seq_one_letter_code
_entity_poly.pdbx_strand_id
1 'polypeptide(L)'
;MNKHKLKILLAGPRGFCAGVDRAIEIVRKSIDKFGAPVYVRHEIVHNKHVVESLKKIGAIFVEELSEIKDKTRPVIFSAHGVPKSVPAEAEGLNMNYVDATCPLVSKVHREAENLYKSGNHILLIGHKNHPEVIGTLGQLPDGAIDLIESIEDVEKYNNENKNIAYVTQTTLSVDDTKEIINKLKNKFPEIKEPRKEDICYATTNRQSAVKNIAKLCEMFFVIGSRNSSNSVRLVEVAKNSGCKKSTLIHSESFTPFEEIDKCSTIGISSGASAPEILVDNFISNLKEKYEVKVEEVEIIKENITFKIPKKLN
;
A
#
# COMPACT_ATOMS: atom_id res chain seq x y z
N MET A 1 15.03 40.09 -6.64
CA MET A 1 13.99 39.96 -5.59
C MET A 1 14.44 38.87 -4.63
N ASN A 2 14.40 39.11 -3.31
CA ASN A 2 14.69 38.02 -2.37
C ASN A 2 13.53 37.03 -2.43
N LYS A 3 13.86 35.74 -2.68
CA LYS A 3 12.87 34.65 -2.64
C LYS A 3 12.31 34.50 -1.22
N HIS A 4 11.04 34.15 -1.10
CA HIS A 4 10.42 33.78 0.18
C HIS A 4 11.13 32.55 0.78
N LYS A 5 11.48 32.62 2.06
CA LYS A 5 12.15 31.51 2.76
C LYS A 5 11.13 30.44 3.14
N LEU A 6 11.41 29.22 2.75
CA LEU A 6 10.55 28.06 3.00
C LEU A 6 11.34 26.93 3.66
N LYS A 7 10.94 26.54 4.87
CA LYS A 7 11.46 25.36 5.53
C LYS A 7 10.65 24.13 5.12
N ILE A 8 11.31 23.06 4.71
CA ILE A 8 10.71 21.75 4.42
C ILE A 8 11.15 20.75 5.49
N LEU A 9 10.19 20.19 6.23
CA LEU A 9 10.41 19.02 7.07
C LEU A 9 10.09 17.78 6.24
N LEU A 10 11.11 16.96 5.96
CA LEU A 10 10.99 15.78 5.14
C LEU A 10 10.92 14.54 6.02
N ALA A 11 9.74 13.89 6.06
CA ALA A 11 9.50 12.74 6.91
C ALA A 11 10.32 11.51 6.45
N GLY A 12 11.00 10.86 7.35
CA GLY A 12 11.71 9.59 7.13
C GLY A 12 11.30 8.52 8.14
N PRO A 13 11.05 7.25 7.70
CA PRO A 13 11.11 6.76 6.33
C PRO A 13 9.93 7.20 5.46
N ARG A 14 10.17 7.22 4.14
CA ARG A 14 9.18 7.52 3.09
C ARG A 14 9.48 6.71 1.84
N GLY A 15 8.64 6.81 0.81
CA GLY A 15 8.88 6.20 -0.50
C GLY A 15 8.84 4.67 -0.47
N PHE A 16 9.51 4.03 -1.42
CA PHE A 16 9.44 2.59 -1.63
C PHE A 16 9.73 1.77 -0.37
N CYS A 17 8.94 0.72 -0.17
CA CYS A 17 9.18 -0.32 0.83
C CYS A 17 9.74 -1.58 0.15
N ALA A 18 10.33 -2.48 0.95
CA ALA A 18 10.90 -3.72 0.43
C ALA A 18 9.92 -4.59 -0.39
N GLY A 19 8.61 -4.53 -0.07
CA GLY A 19 7.57 -5.24 -0.83
C GLY A 19 7.39 -4.67 -2.23
N VAL A 20 7.39 -3.35 -2.35
CA VAL A 20 7.27 -2.61 -3.61
C VAL A 20 8.53 -2.80 -4.46
N ASP A 21 9.72 -2.61 -3.88
CA ASP A 21 10.99 -2.84 -4.58
C ASP A 21 11.05 -4.25 -5.15
N ARG A 22 10.72 -5.26 -4.35
CA ARG A 22 10.68 -6.65 -4.79
C ARG A 22 9.71 -6.87 -5.96
N ALA A 23 8.52 -6.28 -5.92
CA ALA A 23 7.52 -6.48 -6.97
C ALA A 23 7.97 -5.85 -8.30
N ILE A 24 8.54 -4.66 -8.26
CA ILE A 24 9.11 -3.98 -9.43
C ILE A 24 10.28 -4.80 -10.01
N GLU A 25 11.17 -5.28 -9.15
CA GLU A 25 12.32 -6.09 -9.55
C GLU A 25 11.91 -7.42 -10.18
N ILE A 26 10.82 -8.05 -9.70
CA ILE A 26 10.25 -9.26 -10.31
C ILE A 26 9.84 -8.99 -11.76
N VAL A 27 9.19 -7.86 -12.05
CA VAL A 27 8.80 -7.51 -13.43
C VAL A 27 10.03 -7.32 -14.30
N ARG A 28 11.03 -6.56 -13.83
CA ARG A 28 12.28 -6.31 -14.57
C ARG A 28 13.01 -7.62 -14.87
N LYS A 29 13.25 -8.45 -13.86
CA LYS A 29 13.89 -9.77 -14.03
C LYS A 29 13.09 -10.72 -14.90
N SER A 30 11.77 -10.63 -14.91
CA SER A 30 10.95 -11.42 -15.82
C SER A 30 11.15 -10.98 -17.27
N ILE A 31 11.25 -9.67 -17.53
CA ILE A 31 11.57 -9.15 -18.87
C ILE A 31 12.98 -9.58 -19.30
N ASP A 32 13.97 -9.48 -18.39
CA ASP A 32 15.35 -9.90 -18.69
C ASP A 32 15.45 -11.39 -19.02
N LYS A 33 14.72 -12.23 -18.28
CA LYS A 33 14.77 -13.68 -18.43
C LYS A 33 13.98 -14.21 -19.62
N PHE A 34 12.76 -13.70 -19.83
CA PHE A 34 11.82 -14.23 -20.81
C PHE A 34 11.73 -13.37 -22.07
N GLY A 35 12.36 -12.18 -22.06
CA GLY A 35 12.18 -11.15 -23.10
C GLY A 35 10.83 -10.44 -22.98
N ALA A 36 10.71 -9.28 -23.61
CA ALA A 36 9.44 -8.58 -23.74
C ALA A 36 8.54 -9.23 -24.83
N PRO A 37 7.21 -9.14 -24.73
CA PRO A 37 6.49 -8.60 -23.58
C PRO A 37 6.34 -9.61 -22.43
N VAL A 38 6.14 -9.08 -21.21
CA VAL A 38 5.59 -9.84 -20.09
C VAL A 38 4.28 -9.21 -19.66
N TYR A 39 3.32 -10.03 -19.24
CA TYR A 39 2.03 -9.51 -18.77
C TYR A 39 2.06 -9.28 -17.26
N VAL A 40 1.35 -8.26 -16.79
CA VAL A 40 1.18 -7.98 -15.37
C VAL A 40 -0.32 -7.83 -15.10
N ARG A 41 -0.87 -8.68 -14.24
CA ARG A 41 -2.27 -8.61 -13.86
C ARG A 41 -2.46 -7.54 -12.80
N HIS A 42 -3.30 -6.55 -13.10
CA HIS A 42 -3.49 -5.30 -12.36
C HIS A 42 -2.20 -4.45 -12.29
N GLU A 43 -2.28 -3.26 -11.75
CA GLU A 43 -1.08 -2.47 -11.45
C GLU A 43 -0.17 -3.25 -10.50
N ILE A 44 1.11 -3.36 -10.81
CA ILE A 44 2.09 -4.08 -9.96
C ILE A 44 2.11 -3.48 -8.54
N VAL A 45 2.00 -2.17 -8.46
CA VAL A 45 1.80 -1.33 -7.28
C VAL A 45 0.99 -0.09 -7.68
N HIS A 46 0.27 0.52 -6.77
CA HIS A 46 -0.55 1.71 -7.04
C HIS A 46 0.30 2.97 -7.23
N ASN A 47 0.97 3.06 -8.38
CA ASN A 47 1.70 4.26 -8.78
C ASN A 47 1.84 4.36 -10.30
N LYS A 48 1.25 5.39 -10.89
CA LYS A 48 1.24 5.61 -12.35
C LYS A 48 2.66 5.73 -12.92
N HIS A 49 3.57 6.45 -12.26
CA HIS A 49 4.96 6.60 -12.72
C HIS A 49 5.65 5.23 -12.83
N VAL A 50 5.46 4.35 -11.83
CA VAL A 50 5.99 2.98 -11.85
C VAL A 50 5.40 2.18 -13.01
N VAL A 51 4.07 2.19 -13.15
CA VAL A 51 3.37 1.48 -14.24
C VAL A 51 3.88 1.92 -15.60
N GLU A 52 3.96 3.23 -15.85
CA GLU A 52 4.44 3.77 -17.12
C GLU A 52 5.93 3.46 -17.36
N SER A 53 6.76 3.45 -16.32
CA SER A 53 8.17 3.06 -16.44
C SER A 53 8.34 1.59 -16.85
N LEU A 54 7.49 0.71 -16.34
CA LEU A 54 7.51 -0.72 -16.68
C LEU A 54 6.93 -0.99 -18.08
N LYS A 55 5.90 -0.26 -18.49
CA LYS A 55 5.40 -0.31 -19.88
C LYS A 55 6.48 0.02 -20.90
N LYS A 56 7.29 1.06 -20.62
CA LYS A 56 8.40 1.46 -21.52
C LYS A 56 9.43 0.37 -21.77
N ILE A 57 9.60 -0.56 -20.86
CA ILE A 57 10.54 -1.68 -20.97
C ILE A 57 9.89 -2.99 -21.41
N GLY A 58 8.55 -2.97 -21.72
CA GLY A 58 7.85 -4.10 -22.33
C GLY A 58 6.91 -4.87 -21.41
N ALA A 59 6.48 -4.30 -20.29
CA ALA A 59 5.38 -4.84 -19.49
C ALA A 59 4.04 -4.45 -20.11
N ILE A 60 3.11 -5.39 -20.23
CA ILE A 60 1.73 -5.18 -20.66
C ILE A 60 0.81 -5.44 -19.47
N PHE A 61 0.08 -4.41 -19.04
CA PHE A 61 -0.85 -4.52 -17.92
C PHE A 61 -2.23 -4.95 -18.42
N VAL A 62 -2.82 -5.92 -17.75
CA VAL A 62 -4.15 -6.48 -18.01
C VAL A 62 -4.95 -6.56 -16.73
N GLU A 63 -6.27 -6.48 -16.81
CA GLU A 63 -7.14 -6.66 -15.66
C GLU A 63 -7.40 -8.17 -15.42
N GLU A 64 -7.72 -8.93 -16.48
CA GLU A 64 -8.03 -10.34 -16.40
C GLU A 64 -7.13 -11.20 -17.30
N LEU A 65 -6.94 -12.48 -16.91
CA LEU A 65 -6.10 -13.42 -17.67
C LEU A 65 -6.65 -13.68 -19.08
N SER A 66 -7.96 -13.57 -19.25
CA SER A 66 -8.65 -13.70 -20.55
C SER A 66 -8.23 -12.67 -21.60
N GLU A 67 -7.71 -11.50 -21.17
CA GLU A 67 -7.22 -10.45 -22.06
C GLU A 67 -5.85 -10.79 -22.68
N ILE A 68 -5.14 -11.78 -22.11
CA ILE A 68 -3.82 -12.18 -22.58
C ILE A 68 -3.94 -12.99 -23.87
N LYS A 69 -3.48 -12.38 -24.96
CA LYS A 69 -3.54 -12.98 -26.30
C LYS A 69 -2.48 -14.09 -26.47
N ASP A 70 -1.25 -13.82 -26.06
CA ASP A 70 -0.14 -14.77 -26.16
C ASP A 70 0.10 -15.44 -24.79
N LYS A 71 -0.54 -16.59 -24.60
CA LYS A 71 -0.45 -17.39 -23.35
C LYS A 71 0.90 -18.07 -23.15
N THR A 72 1.80 -18.04 -24.13
CA THR A 72 3.17 -18.56 -23.98
C THR A 72 4.05 -17.62 -23.17
N ARG A 73 3.65 -16.33 -23.06
CA ARG A 73 4.35 -15.31 -22.31
C ARG A 73 3.99 -15.36 -20.82
N PRO A 74 4.95 -15.06 -19.93
CA PRO A 74 4.68 -15.11 -18.49
C PRO A 74 3.72 -13.98 -18.07
N VAL A 75 2.87 -14.28 -17.09
CA VAL A 75 2.05 -13.30 -16.37
C VAL A 75 2.54 -13.15 -14.93
N ILE A 76 2.57 -11.92 -14.45
CA ILE A 76 3.01 -11.54 -13.10
C ILE A 76 1.79 -11.09 -12.31
N PHE A 77 1.56 -11.69 -11.14
CA PHE A 77 0.52 -11.23 -10.21
C PHE A 77 1.06 -10.10 -9.34
N SER A 78 0.25 -9.08 -9.10
CA SER A 78 0.67 -7.85 -8.42
C SER A 78 1.07 -8.05 -6.95
N ALA A 79 1.72 -7.04 -6.37
CA ALA A 79 2.13 -7.04 -4.97
C ALA A 79 0.97 -7.18 -3.97
N HIS A 80 -0.25 -6.84 -4.39
CA HIS A 80 -1.46 -6.86 -3.56
C HIS A 80 -1.96 -8.27 -3.25
N GLY A 81 -1.47 -9.29 -3.97
CA GLY A 81 -1.99 -10.65 -3.89
C GLY A 81 -3.23 -10.85 -4.76
N VAL A 82 -3.58 -12.11 -4.94
CA VAL A 82 -4.72 -12.53 -5.77
C VAL A 82 -5.54 -13.62 -5.06
N PRO A 83 -6.85 -13.75 -5.38
CA PRO A 83 -7.65 -14.92 -4.98
C PRO A 83 -7.02 -16.22 -5.47
N LYS A 84 -7.28 -17.33 -4.78
CA LYS A 84 -6.81 -18.67 -5.20
C LYS A 84 -7.31 -19.11 -6.58
N SER A 85 -8.43 -18.57 -7.01
CA SER A 85 -8.98 -18.82 -8.36
C SER A 85 -8.04 -18.37 -9.47
N VAL A 86 -7.29 -17.27 -9.28
CA VAL A 86 -6.42 -16.69 -10.32
C VAL A 86 -5.24 -17.60 -10.70
N PRO A 87 -4.40 -18.10 -9.76
CA PRO A 87 -3.38 -19.09 -10.11
C PRO A 87 -3.99 -20.40 -10.64
N ALA A 88 -5.13 -20.86 -10.12
CA ALA A 88 -5.81 -22.03 -10.66
C ALA A 88 -6.28 -21.84 -12.11
N GLU A 89 -6.81 -20.65 -12.45
CA GLU A 89 -7.15 -20.29 -13.83
C GLU A 89 -5.90 -20.26 -14.72
N ALA A 90 -4.80 -19.65 -14.26
CA ALA A 90 -3.55 -19.60 -15.00
C ALA A 90 -3.01 -21.00 -15.31
N GLU A 91 -3.07 -21.90 -14.33
CA GLU A 91 -2.69 -23.32 -14.50
C GLU A 91 -3.61 -24.03 -15.49
N GLY A 92 -4.93 -23.84 -15.39
CA GLY A 92 -5.91 -24.39 -16.35
C GLY A 92 -5.70 -23.89 -17.78
N LEU A 93 -5.17 -22.70 -17.95
CA LEU A 93 -4.80 -22.10 -19.24
C LEU A 93 -3.36 -22.45 -19.70
N ASN A 94 -2.64 -23.29 -18.96
CA ASN A 94 -1.22 -23.63 -19.16
C ASN A 94 -0.30 -22.40 -19.24
N MET A 95 -0.62 -21.33 -18.50
CA MET A 95 0.18 -20.12 -18.47
C MET A 95 1.31 -20.22 -17.45
N ASN A 96 2.50 -19.72 -17.81
CA ASN A 96 3.58 -19.52 -16.85
C ASN A 96 3.32 -18.25 -16.05
N TYR A 97 3.16 -18.35 -14.72
CA TYR A 97 2.98 -17.18 -13.89
C TYR A 97 4.09 -16.98 -12.85
N VAL A 98 4.30 -15.75 -12.46
CA VAL A 98 5.19 -15.32 -11.38
C VAL A 98 4.39 -14.57 -10.35
N ASP A 99 4.36 -15.05 -9.12
CA ASP A 99 3.67 -14.38 -8.03
C ASP A 99 4.57 -13.31 -7.39
N ALA A 100 4.21 -12.03 -7.56
CA ALA A 100 4.89 -10.91 -6.93
C ALA A 100 4.22 -10.44 -5.64
N THR A 101 3.23 -11.18 -5.13
CA THR A 101 2.56 -10.87 -3.85
C THR A 101 3.59 -10.52 -2.77
N CYS A 102 3.40 -9.40 -2.09
CA CYS A 102 4.25 -9.00 -0.98
C CYS A 102 4.27 -10.09 0.10
N PRO A 103 5.43 -10.48 0.65
CA PRO A 103 5.51 -11.49 1.70
C PRO A 103 4.65 -11.18 2.95
N LEU A 104 4.40 -9.88 3.21
CA LEU A 104 3.55 -9.46 4.34
C LEU A 104 2.06 -9.65 4.03
N VAL A 105 1.63 -9.47 2.78
CA VAL A 105 0.29 -9.84 2.32
C VAL A 105 0.12 -11.36 2.33
N SER A 106 1.10 -12.12 1.82
CA SER A 106 1.09 -13.59 1.90
C SER A 106 1.04 -14.10 3.35
N LYS A 107 1.57 -13.33 4.31
CA LYS A 107 1.44 -13.64 5.74
C LYS A 107 -0.03 -13.54 6.17
N VAL A 108 -0.74 -12.49 5.78
CA VAL A 108 -2.17 -12.30 6.10
C VAL A 108 -3.01 -13.42 5.49
N HIS A 109 -2.77 -13.77 4.21
CA HIS A 109 -3.45 -14.89 3.54
C HIS A 109 -3.30 -16.19 4.33
N ARG A 110 -2.07 -16.55 4.72
CA ARG A 110 -1.81 -17.77 5.50
C ARG A 110 -2.40 -17.72 6.91
N GLU A 111 -2.41 -16.55 7.54
CA GLU A 111 -3.01 -16.39 8.87
C GLU A 111 -4.52 -16.61 8.80
N ALA A 112 -5.19 -16.00 7.81
CA ALA A 112 -6.62 -16.22 7.57
C ALA A 112 -6.94 -17.69 7.34
N GLU A 113 -6.16 -18.39 6.49
CA GLU A 113 -6.33 -19.83 6.26
C GLU A 113 -6.13 -20.66 7.53
N ASN A 114 -5.11 -20.36 8.33
CA ASN A 114 -4.81 -21.12 9.54
C ASN A 114 -5.90 -20.92 10.61
N LEU A 115 -6.38 -19.70 10.78
CA LEU A 115 -7.48 -19.40 11.68
C LEU A 115 -8.77 -20.08 11.25
N TYR A 116 -9.07 -20.08 9.95
CA TYR A 116 -10.21 -20.82 9.39
C TYR A 116 -10.11 -22.33 9.62
N LYS A 117 -8.95 -22.95 9.30
CA LYS A 117 -8.68 -24.38 9.55
C LYS A 117 -8.82 -24.75 11.02
N SER A 118 -8.62 -23.80 11.92
CA SER A 118 -8.82 -23.99 13.38
C SER A 118 -10.27 -23.79 13.82
N GLY A 119 -11.22 -23.73 12.88
CA GLY A 119 -12.65 -23.67 13.15
C GLY A 119 -13.19 -22.28 13.45
N ASN A 120 -12.49 -21.22 13.05
CA ASN A 120 -12.97 -19.85 13.24
C ASN A 120 -13.60 -19.31 11.94
N HIS A 121 -14.65 -18.49 12.09
CA HIS A 121 -15.12 -17.58 11.07
C HIS A 121 -14.22 -16.33 11.07
N ILE A 122 -13.88 -15.81 9.90
CA ILE A 122 -12.87 -14.75 9.78
C ILE A 122 -13.54 -13.41 9.51
N LEU A 123 -13.11 -12.37 10.25
CA LEU A 123 -13.42 -10.98 9.95
C LEU A 123 -12.20 -10.31 9.35
N LEU A 124 -12.30 -9.82 8.12
CA LEU A 124 -11.25 -9.05 7.48
C LEU A 124 -11.54 -7.56 7.69
N ILE A 125 -10.68 -6.89 8.44
CA ILE A 125 -10.73 -5.42 8.53
C ILE A 125 -10.01 -4.85 7.32
N GLY A 126 -10.70 -4.09 6.46
CA GLY A 126 -10.13 -3.60 5.21
C GLY A 126 -11.09 -2.70 4.44
N HIS A 127 -10.67 -2.24 3.27
CA HIS A 127 -11.50 -1.40 2.39
C HIS A 127 -12.05 -2.21 1.22
N LYS A 128 -13.36 -2.17 1.06
CA LYS A 128 -14.07 -2.83 -0.06
C LYS A 128 -13.45 -2.43 -1.40
N ASN A 129 -13.39 -3.38 -2.32
CA ASN A 129 -12.82 -3.22 -3.66
C ASN A 129 -11.29 -2.98 -3.71
N HIS A 130 -10.58 -2.93 -2.59
CA HIS A 130 -9.13 -2.88 -2.63
C HIS A 130 -8.57 -4.25 -3.09
N PRO A 131 -7.59 -4.31 -4.03
CA PRO A 131 -7.05 -5.58 -4.54
C PRO A 131 -6.54 -6.53 -3.45
N GLU A 132 -5.88 -6.02 -2.40
CA GLU A 132 -5.42 -6.82 -1.27
C GLU A 132 -6.60 -7.47 -0.51
N VAL A 133 -7.71 -6.73 -0.35
CA VAL A 133 -8.91 -7.24 0.31
C VAL A 133 -9.56 -8.33 -0.55
N ILE A 134 -9.71 -8.09 -1.86
CA ILE A 134 -10.22 -9.09 -2.81
C ILE A 134 -9.34 -10.34 -2.77
N GLY A 135 -8.01 -10.17 -2.80
CA GLY A 135 -7.04 -11.25 -2.70
C GLY A 135 -7.19 -12.08 -1.42
N THR A 136 -7.38 -11.41 -0.28
CA THR A 136 -7.51 -12.07 1.03
C THR A 136 -8.87 -12.77 1.17
N LEU A 137 -9.97 -12.13 0.76
CA LEU A 137 -11.30 -12.76 0.75
C LEU A 137 -11.28 -14.05 -0.06
N GLY A 138 -10.64 -14.03 -1.24
CA GLY A 138 -10.54 -15.19 -2.13
C GLY A 138 -9.55 -16.29 -1.69
N GLN A 139 -8.98 -16.22 -0.47
CA GLN A 139 -8.21 -17.33 0.11
C GLN A 139 -9.09 -18.39 0.76
N LEU A 140 -10.32 -18.04 1.13
CA LEU A 140 -11.23 -18.90 1.88
C LEU A 140 -12.47 -19.25 1.04
N PRO A 141 -13.19 -20.30 1.39
CA PRO A 141 -14.48 -20.60 0.77
C PRO A 141 -15.49 -19.47 1.00
N ASP A 142 -16.47 -19.38 0.11
CA ASP A 142 -17.56 -18.42 0.24
C ASP A 142 -18.28 -18.59 1.60
N GLY A 143 -18.54 -17.46 2.25
CA GLY A 143 -19.18 -17.42 3.56
C GLY A 143 -18.28 -17.75 4.75
N ALA A 144 -16.96 -17.97 4.54
CA ALA A 144 -16.00 -18.23 5.62
C ALA A 144 -15.31 -16.97 6.16
N ILE A 145 -15.44 -15.86 5.44
CA ILE A 145 -14.79 -14.58 5.74
C ILE A 145 -15.71 -13.42 5.38
N ASP A 146 -15.89 -12.48 6.29
CA ASP A 146 -16.66 -11.27 6.10
C ASP A 146 -15.79 -10.02 6.20
N LEU A 147 -16.15 -8.97 5.45
CA LEU A 147 -15.45 -7.69 5.45
C LEU A 147 -16.05 -6.75 6.51
N ILE A 148 -15.17 -6.09 7.26
CA ILE A 148 -15.48 -5.02 8.22
C ILE A 148 -14.69 -3.79 7.79
N GLU A 149 -15.38 -2.69 7.47
CA GLU A 149 -14.76 -1.44 7.04
C GLU A 149 -14.75 -0.37 8.14
N SER A 150 -15.75 -0.44 9.07
CA SER A 150 -16.02 0.62 10.04
C SER A 150 -16.50 0.08 11.40
N ILE A 151 -16.58 0.98 12.39
CA ILE A 151 -17.18 0.69 13.69
C ILE A 151 -18.66 0.36 13.54
N GLU A 152 -19.36 1.03 12.63
CA GLU A 152 -20.78 0.79 12.33
C GLU A 152 -21.01 -0.62 11.78
N ASP A 153 -20.07 -1.15 10.99
CA ASP A 153 -20.15 -2.54 10.52
C ASP A 153 -20.03 -3.52 11.69
N VAL A 154 -19.13 -3.24 12.63
CA VAL A 154 -19.01 -4.04 13.85
C VAL A 154 -20.31 -4.03 14.63
N GLU A 155 -20.96 -2.88 14.76
CA GLU A 155 -22.23 -2.75 15.50
C GLU A 155 -23.35 -3.56 14.87
N LYS A 156 -23.45 -3.54 13.54
CA LYS A 156 -24.45 -4.26 12.76
C LYS A 156 -24.14 -5.75 12.58
N TYR A 157 -22.88 -6.14 12.75
CA TYR A 157 -22.45 -7.50 12.51
C TYR A 157 -23.06 -8.45 13.53
N ASN A 158 -23.87 -9.36 13.07
CA ASN A 158 -24.46 -10.43 13.89
C ASN A 158 -24.00 -11.76 13.31
N ASN A 159 -23.23 -12.49 14.08
CA ASN A 159 -22.83 -13.85 13.74
C ASN A 159 -23.21 -14.78 14.90
N GLU A 160 -23.94 -15.84 14.58
CA GLU A 160 -24.27 -16.89 15.53
C GLU A 160 -23.10 -17.85 15.76
N ASN A 161 -22.05 -17.76 14.97
CA ASN A 161 -20.83 -18.53 15.15
C ASN A 161 -20.09 -18.07 16.40
N LYS A 162 -19.80 -19.03 17.28
CA LYS A 162 -19.13 -18.77 18.57
C LYS A 162 -17.63 -18.52 18.43
N ASN A 163 -17.00 -19.00 17.36
CA ASN A 163 -15.56 -18.88 17.15
C ASN A 163 -15.27 -17.88 16.04
N ILE A 164 -14.86 -16.69 16.40
CA ILE A 164 -14.50 -15.61 15.48
C ILE A 164 -13.02 -15.29 15.60
N ALA A 165 -12.38 -15.00 14.47
CA ALA A 165 -11.03 -14.45 14.43
C ALA A 165 -11.00 -13.26 13.48
N TYR A 166 -10.03 -12.38 13.62
CA TYR A 166 -9.85 -11.30 12.66
C TYR A 166 -8.45 -11.31 12.04
N VAL A 167 -8.38 -10.74 10.84
CA VAL A 167 -7.15 -10.31 10.17
C VAL A 167 -7.36 -8.92 9.59
N THR A 168 -6.28 -8.22 9.21
CA THR A 168 -6.41 -6.87 8.67
C THR A 168 -5.68 -6.70 7.34
N GLN A 169 -6.14 -5.77 6.52
CA GLN A 169 -5.37 -5.25 5.40
C GLN A 169 -4.08 -4.59 5.91
N THR A 170 -2.99 -4.69 5.14
CA THR A 170 -1.65 -4.26 5.59
C THR A 170 -1.42 -2.75 5.57
N THR A 171 -2.30 -1.98 4.90
CA THR A 171 -2.11 -0.54 4.63
C THR A 171 -3.16 0.37 5.28
N LEU A 172 -3.79 -0.07 6.35
CA LEU A 172 -4.79 0.70 7.09
C LEU A 172 -4.16 1.78 7.99
N SER A 173 -4.98 2.70 8.45
CA SER A 173 -4.65 3.58 9.58
C SER A 173 -4.48 2.76 10.85
N VAL A 174 -3.35 2.91 11.52
CA VAL A 174 -3.06 2.19 12.77
C VAL A 174 -4.07 2.57 13.86
N ASP A 175 -4.40 3.86 13.97
CA ASP A 175 -5.30 4.38 15.00
C ASP A 175 -6.74 3.91 14.77
N ASP A 176 -7.26 4.10 13.53
CA ASP A 176 -8.64 3.72 13.20
C ASP A 176 -8.83 2.19 13.29
N THR A 177 -7.84 1.42 12.86
CA THR A 177 -7.87 -0.04 12.99
C THR A 177 -7.92 -0.48 14.44
N LYS A 178 -7.17 0.20 15.31
CA LYS A 178 -7.19 -0.07 16.76
C LYS A 178 -8.56 0.17 17.37
N GLU A 179 -9.27 1.22 16.93
CA GLU A 179 -10.64 1.49 17.40
C GLU A 179 -11.61 0.40 16.97
N ILE A 180 -11.54 -0.05 15.69
CA ILE A 180 -12.35 -1.16 15.18
C ILE A 180 -12.07 -2.45 15.96
N ILE A 181 -10.79 -2.79 16.19
CA ILE A 181 -10.37 -3.97 16.95
C ILE A 181 -10.89 -3.91 18.40
N ASN A 182 -10.78 -2.76 19.05
CA ASN A 182 -11.30 -2.59 20.41
C ASN A 182 -12.83 -2.81 20.45
N LYS A 183 -13.56 -2.29 19.47
CA LYS A 183 -15.00 -2.50 19.35
C LYS A 183 -15.34 -3.97 19.11
N LEU A 184 -14.57 -4.68 18.27
CA LEU A 184 -14.71 -6.12 18.05
C LEU A 184 -14.48 -6.91 19.34
N LYS A 185 -13.41 -6.62 20.09
CA LYS A 185 -13.10 -7.28 21.37
C LYS A 185 -14.19 -7.06 22.41
N ASN A 186 -14.78 -5.87 22.45
CA ASN A 186 -15.88 -5.58 23.36
C ASN A 186 -17.16 -6.35 23.00
N LYS A 187 -17.42 -6.53 21.70
CA LYS A 187 -18.59 -7.26 21.20
C LYS A 187 -18.39 -8.78 21.26
N PHE A 188 -17.18 -9.23 20.98
CA PHE A 188 -16.79 -10.65 20.93
C PHE A 188 -15.57 -10.89 21.82
N PRO A 189 -15.73 -11.05 23.15
CA PRO A 189 -14.60 -11.16 24.09
C PRO A 189 -13.63 -12.31 23.78
N GLU A 190 -14.13 -13.38 23.15
CA GLU A 190 -13.34 -14.57 22.78
C GLU A 190 -12.75 -14.50 21.36
N ILE A 191 -12.81 -13.32 20.69
CA ILE A 191 -12.28 -13.16 19.35
C ILE A 191 -10.78 -13.45 19.30
N LYS A 192 -10.37 -14.30 18.36
CA LYS A 192 -8.95 -14.62 18.18
C LYS A 192 -8.25 -13.57 17.34
N GLU A 193 -7.06 -13.22 17.77
CA GLU A 193 -6.18 -12.25 17.13
C GLU A 193 -5.16 -12.94 16.20
N PRO A 194 -4.65 -12.25 15.17
CA PRO A 194 -3.51 -12.74 14.43
C PRO A 194 -2.28 -12.85 15.35
N ARG A 195 -1.40 -13.83 15.09
CA ARG A 195 -0.19 -14.08 15.90
C ARG A 195 0.76 -12.89 15.96
N LYS A 196 0.76 -12.06 14.93
CA LYS A 196 1.52 -10.79 14.82
C LYS A 196 0.63 -9.79 14.10
N GLU A 197 0.80 -8.53 14.41
CA GLU A 197 0.11 -7.44 13.71
C GLU A 197 0.18 -7.60 12.18
N ASP A 198 -0.94 -7.34 11.51
CA ASP A 198 -1.05 -7.46 10.06
C ASP A 198 -0.70 -6.17 9.35
N ILE A 199 -0.95 -4.99 9.98
CA ILE A 199 -0.48 -3.72 9.44
C ILE A 199 1.04 -3.78 9.31
N CYS A 200 1.53 -3.58 8.09
CA CYS A 200 2.94 -3.82 7.80
C CYS A 200 3.85 -2.72 8.39
N TYR A 201 5.11 -3.08 8.65
CA TYR A 201 6.13 -2.17 9.18
C TYR A 201 6.24 -0.87 8.35
N ALA A 202 6.14 -0.97 7.03
CA ALA A 202 6.24 0.17 6.13
C ALA A 202 5.10 1.16 6.34
N THR A 203 3.89 0.67 6.57
CA THR A 203 2.71 1.48 6.91
C THR A 203 2.89 2.13 8.27
N THR A 204 3.23 1.35 9.29
CA THR A 204 3.40 1.85 10.67
C THR A 204 4.50 2.90 10.75
N ASN A 205 5.66 2.63 10.14
CA ASN A 205 6.81 3.54 10.19
C ASN A 205 6.50 4.87 9.49
N ARG A 206 5.88 4.83 8.29
CA ARG A 206 5.53 6.07 7.56
C ARG A 206 4.48 6.88 8.29
N GLN A 207 3.47 6.24 8.89
CA GLN A 207 2.49 6.94 9.73
C GLN A 207 3.16 7.57 10.95
N SER A 208 4.08 6.87 11.62
CA SER A 208 4.84 7.41 12.77
C SER A 208 5.72 8.61 12.35
N ALA A 209 6.37 8.52 11.18
CA ALA A 209 7.18 9.62 10.64
C ALA A 209 6.31 10.88 10.38
N VAL A 210 5.14 10.70 9.77
CA VAL A 210 4.19 11.79 9.53
C VAL A 210 3.69 12.39 10.84
N LYS A 211 3.27 11.56 11.80
CA LYS A 211 2.81 12.02 13.13
C LYS A 211 3.86 12.88 13.84
N ASN A 212 5.13 12.51 13.70
CA ASN A 212 6.24 13.21 14.38
C ASN A 212 6.38 14.66 13.92
N ILE A 213 6.18 14.96 12.63
CA ILE A 213 6.43 16.30 12.09
C ILE A 213 5.15 17.08 11.71
N ALA A 214 4.00 16.43 11.56
CA ALA A 214 2.78 17.07 11.06
C ALA A 214 2.37 18.30 11.88
N LYS A 215 2.45 18.23 13.21
CA LYS A 215 2.10 19.34 14.12
C LYS A 215 3.04 20.55 14.02
N LEU A 216 4.19 20.40 13.38
CA LEU A 216 5.20 21.46 13.20
C LEU A 216 5.03 22.17 11.85
N CYS A 217 4.07 21.74 11.03
CA CYS A 217 3.88 22.18 9.66
C CYS A 217 2.56 22.94 9.50
N GLU A 218 2.58 24.02 8.71
CA GLU A 218 1.38 24.79 8.33
C GLU A 218 0.61 24.11 7.21
N MET A 219 1.33 23.38 6.34
CA MET A 219 0.79 22.49 5.30
C MET A 219 1.58 21.19 5.25
N PHE A 220 0.92 20.13 4.83
CA PHE A 220 1.55 18.81 4.67
C PHE A 220 1.22 18.20 3.32
N PHE A 221 2.25 17.75 2.60
CA PHE A 221 2.11 17.15 1.28
C PHE A 221 2.53 15.67 1.34
N VAL A 222 1.65 14.81 0.86
CA VAL A 222 1.96 13.38 0.66
C VAL A 222 2.06 13.13 -0.83
N ILE A 223 3.24 12.70 -1.30
CA ILE A 223 3.45 12.33 -2.69
C ILE A 223 2.98 10.88 -2.89
N GLY A 224 2.06 10.66 -3.84
CA GLY A 224 1.50 9.31 -4.07
C GLY A 224 0.31 9.31 -5.00
N SER A 225 -0.33 8.15 -5.15
CA SER A 225 -1.49 7.95 -6.03
C SER A 225 -2.79 7.90 -5.23
N ARG A 226 -3.90 8.34 -5.85
CA ARG A 226 -5.24 8.36 -5.21
C ARG A 226 -5.76 6.96 -4.89
N ASN A 227 -5.39 5.97 -5.68
CA ASN A 227 -5.75 4.57 -5.48
C ASN A 227 -4.79 3.82 -4.52
N SER A 228 -3.75 4.49 -4.01
CA SER A 228 -2.86 3.93 -3.00
C SER A 228 -3.43 4.15 -1.60
N SER A 229 -3.93 3.09 -0.96
CA SER A 229 -4.44 3.13 0.41
C SER A 229 -3.40 3.74 1.36
N ASN A 230 -2.13 3.33 1.29
CA ASN A 230 -1.07 3.89 2.13
C ASN A 230 -0.92 5.41 1.95
N SER A 231 -0.94 5.92 0.70
CA SER A 231 -0.79 7.36 0.45
C SER A 231 -1.96 8.18 0.99
N VAL A 232 -3.19 7.68 0.80
CA VAL A 232 -4.40 8.35 1.30
C VAL A 232 -4.40 8.39 2.83
N ARG A 233 -4.06 7.26 3.48
CA ARG A 233 -3.98 7.19 4.95
C ARG A 233 -2.94 8.16 5.53
N LEU A 234 -1.80 8.38 4.86
CA LEU A 234 -0.80 9.35 5.33
C LEU A 234 -1.34 10.79 5.34
N VAL A 235 -2.19 11.16 4.39
CA VAL A 235 -2.87 12.47 4.39
C VAL A 235 -3.80 12.61 5.60
N GLU A 236 -4.57 11.58 5.89
CA GLU A 236 -5.48 11.56 7.04
C GLU A 236 -4.72 11.60 8.36
N VAL A 237 -3.66 10.80 8.47
CA VAL A 237 -2.77 10.81 9.64
C VAL A 237 -2.18 12.20 9.87
N ALA A 238 -1.73 12.90 8.82
CA ALA A 238 -1.21 14.25 8.95
C ALA A 238 -2.29 15.23 9.46
N LYS A 239 -3.52 15.15 8.92
CA LYS A 239 -4.67 15.95 9.38
C LYS A 239 -5.00 15.71 10.85
N ASN A 240 -5.07 14.45 11.24
CA ASN A 240 -5.41 14.04 12.60
C ASN A 240 -4.29 14.37 13.60
N SER A 241 -3.05 14.45 13.11
CA SER A 241 -1.87 14.79 13.91
C SER A 241 -1.61 16.31 14.02
N GLY A 242 -2.56 17.13 13.56
CA GLY A 242 -2.52 18.60 13.79
C GLY A 242 -2.31 19.46 12.55
N CYS A 243 -1.88 18.91 11.41
CA CYS A 243 -1.77 19.67 10.17
C CYS A 243 -3.07 19.58 9.35
N LYS A 244 -4.03 20.45 9.63
CA LYS A 244 -5.35 20.44 8.95
C LYS A 244 -5.26 20.63 7.44
N LYS A 245 -4.25 21.37 6.95
CA LYS A 245 -4.00 21.60 5.53
C LYS A 245 -3.07 20.51 4.97
N SER A 246 -3.56 19.27 4.92
CA SER A 246 -2.80 18.15 4.36
C SER A 246 -3.45 17.67 3.07
N THR A 247 -2.64 17.42 2.03
CA THR A 247 -3.13 17.05 0.71
C THR A 247 -2.24 16.03 0.02
N LEU A 248 -2.83 15.28 -0.92
CA LEU A 248 -2.13 14.31 -1.76
C LEU A 248 -1.67 14.99 -3.05
N ILE A 249 -0.39 14.90 -3.35
CA ILE A 249 0.20 15.29 -4.63
C ILE A 249 0.30 14.03 -5.50
N HIS A 250 -0.54 13.96 -6.53
CA HIS A 250 -0.69 12.80 -7.41
C HIS A 250 -0.28 13.07 -8.87
N SER A 251 0.12 14.30 -9.16
CA SER A 251 0.58 14.74 -10.48
C SER A 251 1.87 15.54 -10.33
N GLU A 252 2.86 15.23 -11.16
CA GLU A 252 4.16 15.93 -11.18
C GLU A 252 4.03 17.40 -11.59
N SER A 253 2.98 17.74 -12.36
CA SER A 253 2.74 19.11 -12.83
C SER A 253 1.98 20.00 -11.83
N PHE A 254 1.53 19.43 -10.70
CA PHE A 254 0.73 20.19 -9.73
C PHE A 254 1.56 20.58 -8.51
N THR A 255 1.81 21.87 -8.36
CA THR A 255 2.38 22.47 -7.13
C THR A 255 1.48 23.63 -6.69
N PRO A 256 0.87 23.57 -5.49
CA PRO A 256 -0.08 24.59 -5.03
C PRO A 256 0.66 25.84 -4.47
N PHE A 257 1.31 26.58 -5.34
CA PHE A 257 2.16 27.72 -4.96
C PHE A 257 1.42 28.79 -4.15
N GLU A 258 0.17 29.13 -4.54
CA GLU A 258 -0.61 30.18 -3.86
C GLU A 258 -0.87 29.87 -2.39
N GLU A 259 -1.03 28.59 -2.06
CA GLU A 259 -1.25 28.15 -0.69
C GLU A 259 0.06 28.10 0.09
N ILE A 260 1.15 27.69 -0.58
CA ILE A 260 2.51 27.62 -0.01
C ILE A 260 3.08 29.02 0.26
N ASP A 261 2.74 30.04 -0.56
CA ASP A 261 3.17 31.42 -0.35
C ASP A 261 2.82 31.98 1.04
N LYS A 262 1.85 31.37 1.72
CA LYS A 262 1.39 31.75 3.07
C LYS A 262 2.06 30.96 4.18
N CYS A 263 2.99 30.04 3.83
CA CYS A 263 3.63 29.12 4.77
C CYS A 263 5.11 29.44 4.94
N SER A 264 5.59 29.31 6.16
CA SER A 264 7.03 29.34 6.50
C SER A 264 7.61 27.92 6.62
N THR A 265 6.77 26.97 7.00
CA THR A 265 7.17 25.57 7.19
C THR A 265 6.13 24.62 6.61
N ILE A 266 6.58 23.72 5.74
CA ILE A 266 5.75 22.64 5.19
C ILE A 266 6.34 21.27 5.50
N GLY A 267 5.48 20.26 5.58
CA GLY A 267 5.88 18.86 5.71
C GLY A 267 5.75 18.13 4.38
N ILE A 268 6.66 17.23 4.10
CA ILE A 268 6.59 16.34 2.93
C ILE A 268 6.82 14.89 3.37
N SER A 269 6.00 13.99 2.85
CA SER A 269 6.20 12.54 2.90
C SER A 269 5.78 11.91 1.59
N SER A 270 6.00 10.61 1.44
CA SER A 270 5.50 9.88 0.28
C SER A 270 5.03 8.47 0.65
N GLY A 271 4.05 7.98 -0.12
CA GLY A 271 3.51 6.63 0.07
C GLY A 271 4.50 5.54 -0.27
N ALA A 272 4.28 4.34 0.27
CA ALA A 272 5.15 3.17 0.10
C ALA A 272 5.30 2.69 -1.35
N SER A 273 4.48 3.18 -2.28
CA SER A 273 4.55 2.90 -3.72
C SER A 273 5.05 4.09 -4.56
N ALA A 274 5.42 5.21 -3.93
CA ALA A 274 5.91 6.40 -4.64
C ALA A 274 7.45 6.40 -4.68
N PRO A 275 8.06 6.45 -5.88
CA PRO A 275 9.51 6.53 -6.00
C PRO A 275 10.03 7.90 -5.53
N GLU A 276 11.24 7.92 -4.97
CA GLU A 276 11.86 9.12 -4.39
C GLU A 276 12.01 10.25 -5.41
N ILE A 277 12.21 9.91 -6.68
CA ILE A 277 12.31 10.92 -7.75
C ILE A 277 11.10 11.87 -7.81
N LEU A 278 9.90 11.42 -7.41
CA LEU A 278 8.72 12.30 -7.36
C LEU A 278 8.80 13.31 -6.22
N VAL A 279 9.43 12.95 -5.11
CA VAL A 279 9.70 13.85 -3.98
C VAL A 279 10.76 14.88 -4.42
N ASP A 280 11.83 14.43 -5.06
CA ASP A 280 12.90 15.29 -5.56
C ASP A 280 12.38 16.30 -6.58
N ASN A 281 11.53 15.86 -7.51
CA ASN A 281 10.89 16.73 -8.50
C ASN A 281 10.02 17.80 -7.82
N PHE A 282 9.21 17.40 -6.84
CA PHE A 282 8.37 18.34 -6.10
C PHE A 282 9.21 19.38 -5.34
N ILE A 283 10.27 18.96 -4.65
CA ILE A 283 11.21 19.86 -3.97
C ILE A 283 11.93 20.77 -4.97
N SER A 284 12.31 20.26 -6.13
CA SER A 284 12.96 21.04 -7.19
C SER A 284 12.05 22.14 -7.72
N ASN A 285 10.77 21.85 -7.97
CA ASN A 285 9.77 22.85 -8.35
C ASN A 285 9.64 23.96 -7.29
N LEU A 286 9.70 23.61 -6.00
CA LEU A 286 9.67 24.58 -4.91
C LEU A 286 10.92 25.48 -4.92
N LYS A 287 12.11 24.94 -5.20
CA LYS A 287 13.37 25.69 -5.28
C LYS A 287 13.38 26.73 -6.40
N GLU A 288 12.58 26.56 -7.44
CA GLU A 288 12.46 27.56 -8.50
C GLU A 288 11.87 28.87 -7.96
N LYS A 289 10.89 28.80 -7.06
CA LYS A 289 10.18 29.96 -6.51
C LYS A 289 10.67 30.42 -5.13
N TYR A 290 11.09 29.50 -4.28
CA TYR A 290 11.45 29.75 -2.87
C TYR A 290 12.95 29.58 -2.59
N GLU A 291 13.42 30.24 -1.52
CA GLU A 291 14.68 29.92 -0.85
C GLU A 291 14.42 28.74 0.11
N VAL A 292 14.65 27.51 -0.36
CA VAL A 292 14.26 26.29 0.35
C VAL A 292 15.37 25.79 1.27
N LYS A 293 15.03 25.54 2.53
CA LYS A 293 15.86 24.76 3.47
C LYS A 293 15.16 23.44 3.77
N VAL A 294 15.78 22.31 3.35
CA VAL A 294 15.29 20.96 3.64
C VAL A 294 15.92 20.45 4.92
N GLU A 295 15.10 19.92 5.82
CA GLU A 295 15.52 19.23 7.03
C GLU A 295 14.86 17.84 7.03
N GLU A 296 15.69 16.79 6.91
CA GLU A 296 15.21 15.43 6.97
C GLU A 296 15.04 14.99 8.44
N VAL A 297 13.86 14.45 8.77
CA VAL A 297 13.51 13.97 10.10
C VAL A 297 13.28 12.47 10.02
N GLU A 298 14.35 11.72 10.15
CA GLU A 298 14.32 10.26 10.13
C GLU A 298 14.08 9.73 11.55
N ILE A 299 13.00 8.94 11.74
CA ILE A 299 12.66 8.34 13.04
C ILE A 299 13.17 6.91 13.19
N ILE A 300 13.34 6.20 12.07
CA ILE A 300 13.81 4.81 12.05
C ILE A 300 14.42 4.50 10.67
N LYS A 301 15.46 3.67 10.65
CA LYS A 301 16.04 3.11 9.41
C LYS A 301 15.45 1.76 9.09
N GLU A 302 14.97 1.60 7.86
CA GLU A 302 14.41 0.34 7.38
C GLU A 302 15.52 -0.49 6.69
N ASN A 303 15.84 -1.67 7.26
CA ASN A 303 16.85 -2.60 6.74
C ASN A 303 16.22 -3.93 6.33
N ILE A 304 15.04 -3.86 5.70
CA ILE A 304 14.27 -5.03 5.32
C ILE A 304 14.42 -5.26 3.82
N THR A 305 14.73 -6.51 3.44
CA THR A 305 14.77 -6.96 2.04
C THR A 305 13.99 -8.26 1.89
N PHE A 306 13.37 -8.45 0.73
CA PHE A 306 12.65 -9.67 0.41
C PHE A 306 13.28 -10.38 -0.78
N LYS A 307 13.44 -11.71 -0.66
CA LYS A 307 14.02 -12.54 -1.73
C LYS A 307 13.12 -12.57 -2.96
N ILE A 308 13.74 -12.49 -4.12
CA ILE A 308 13.11 -12.74 -5.42
C ILE A 308 12.77 -14.24 -5.55
N PRO A 309 11.67 -14.61 -6.24
CA PRO A 309 11.36 -16.02 -6.52
C PRO A 309 12.52 -16.74 -7.21
N LYS A 310 12.84 -17.97 -6.75
CA LYS A 310 13.97 -18.75 -7.28
C LYS A 310 13.92 -18.94 -8.80
N LYS A 311 12.73 -18.99 -9.38
CA LYS A 311 12.56 -19.14 -10.82
C LYS A 311 13.02 -17.93 -11.65
N LEU A 312 13.38 -16.82 -11.02
CA LEU A 312 13.93 -15.62 -11.67
C LEU A 312 15.44 -15.42 -11.40
N ASN A 313 16.02 -16.26 -10.57
CA ASN A 313 17.47 -16.26 -10.32
C ASN A 313 18.20 -17.12 -11.35
#